data_6d9ad28ae76ddbbc2247d76e09ac023c
#
_entry.id   6d9ad28ae76ddbbc2247d76e09ac023c
#
_cell.length_a   1.000
_cell.length_b   1.000
_cell.length_c   1.000
_cell.angle_alpha   90.00
_cell.angle_beta   90.00
_cell.angle_gamma   90.00
#
_symmetry.space_group_name_H-M   'P 1'
#
loop_
_entity.id
_entity.type
_entity.pdbx_description
1 polymer ?
#
loop_
_entity_poly.entity_id
_entity_poly.type
_entity_poly.pdbx_seq_one_letter_code
_entity_poly.pdbx_strand_id
1 'polypeptide(L)'
;AFTIGAVIVVQDWRRFHQDLEERALLLARSVAVTAPQAILRNDSWFLYQSLKKMAVWEPGGLQNTKVMTAMTLDPEGRVLAHLKPKDHPLGLRLRASNDEEIALLEAAKSARTAKVLEGNGVGARGFIEAVIPLFSDEKFLGVVRVRVSTYEVYLQAQRSALLVIGLTVALVILGSISGAVISRRMVKPLTAMTNGLHAVRRGELTTIAPVRVHDNDELGKLAATFNEMAVELAEKKMLEEQMAVSEKLVSLGRITAGVAHEVNNPLAGLLNCIDNLKKHPDDKEMMERYLPLLDNGLNRIKNIV
;
A
#
# COMPACT_ATOMS: atom_id res chain seq x y z
N ALA A 1 4.71 -6.80 0.61
CA ALA A 1 5.29 -7.01 -0.74
C ALA A 1 6.73 -6.52 -0.82
N PHE A 2 7.03 -5.27 -0.43
CA PHE A 2 8.39 -4.71 -0.52
C PHE A 2 9.42 -5.48 0.33
N THR A 3 9.06 -5.89 1.53
CA THR A 3 9.93 -6.70 2.42
C THR A 3 10.24 -8.07 1.84
N ILE A 4 9.28 -8.73 1.19
CA ILE A 4 9.47 -10.03 0.55
C ILE A 4 10.39 -9.89 -0.66
N GLY A 5 10.20 -8.88 -1.50
CA GLY A 5 11.09 -8.61 -2.64
C GLY A 5 12.54 -8.33 -2.22
N ALA A 6 12.74 -7.52 -1.18
CA ALA A 6 14.08 -7.25 -0.65
C ALA A 6 14.74 -8.51 -0.08
N VAL A 7 14.00 -9.36 0.62
CA VAL A 7 14.52 -10.64 1.15
C VAL A 7 14.94 -11.57 0.01
N ILE A 8 14.15 -11.69 -1.05
CA ILE A 8 14.48 -12.53 -2.22
C ILE A 8 15.78 -12.04 -2.87
N VAL A 9 15.91 -10.73 -3.12
CA VAL A 9 17.14 -10.18 -3.75
C VAL A 9 18.37 -10.42 -2.88
N VAL A 10 18.26 -10.26 -1.55
CA VAL A 10 19.38 -10.53 -0.63
C VAL A 10 19.73 -12.02 -0.55
N GLN A 11 18.71 -12.90 -0.56
CA GLN A 11 18.95 -14.34 -0.58
C GLN A 11 19.61 -14.81 -1.88
N ASP A 12 19.13 -14.32 -3.03
CA ASP A 12 19.72 -14.64 -4.33
C ASP A 12 21.18 -14.15 -4.41
N TRP A 13 21.46 -12.92 -3.94
CA TRP A 13 22.81 -12.40 -3.85
C TRP A 13 23.74 -13.30 -3.04
N ARG A 14 23.32 -13.74 -1.85
CA ARG A 14 24.12 -14.64 -0.99
C ARG A 14 24.36 -15.99 -1.65
N ARG A 15 23.33 -16.58 -2.28
CA ARG A 15 23.45 -17.86 -2.99
C ARG A 15 24.43 -17.75 -4.17
N PHE A 16 24.30 -16.73 -4.97
CA PHE A 16 25.22 -16.50 -6.08
C PHE A 16 26.66 -16.31 -5.63
N HIS A 17 26.85 -15.62 -4.52
CA HIS A 17 28.19 -15.39 -3.95
C HIS A 17 28.85 -16.70 -3.49
N GLN A 18 28.13 -17.50 -2.72
CA GLN A 18 28.57 -18.81 -2.27
C GLN A 18 28.87 -19.76 -3.44
N ASP A 19 28.01 -19.78 -4.45
CA ASP A 19 28.20 -20.59 -5.65
C ASP A 19 29.46 -20.20 -6.43
N LEU A 20 29.78 -18.91 -6.52
CA LEU A 20 31.05 -18.45 -7.13
C LEU A 20 32.30 -18.83 -6.32
N GLU A 21 32.22 -18.74 -4.99
CA GLU A 21 33.31 -19.18 -4.11
C GLU A 21 33.59 -20.68 -4.30
N GLU A 22 32.55 -21.50 -4.26
CA GLU A 22 32.64 -22.95 -4.47
C GLU A 22 33.25 -23.28 -5.85
N ARG A 23 32.83 -22.57 -6.89
CA ARG A 23 33.33 -22.75 -8.24
C ARG A 23 34.81 -22.35 -8.36
N ALA A 24 35.19 -21.20 -7.80
CA ALA A 24 36.57 -20.76 -7.79
C ALA A 24 37.48 -21.81 -7.10
N LEU A 25 36.98 -22.38 -5.98
CA LEU A 25 37.65 -23.46 -5.27
C LEU A 25 37.74 -24.74 -6.09
N LEU A 26 36.66 -25.18 -6.75
CA LEU A 26 36.67 -26.36 -7.60
C LEU A 26 37.63 -26.23 -8.78
N LEU A 27 37.60 -25.09 -9.44
CA LEU A 27 38.53 -24.80 -10.53
C LEU A 27 39.99 -24.82 -10.05
N ALA A 28 40.29 -24.19 -8.92
CA ALA A 28 41.63 -24.19 -8.35
C ALA A 28 42.07 -25.59 -7.90
N ARG A 29 41.16 -26.40 -7.30
CA ARG A 29 41.43 -27.79 -6.90
C ARG A 29 41.75 -28.70 -8.09
N SER A 30 41.07 -28.52 -9.22
CA SER A 30 41.31 -29.32 -10.43
C SER A 30 42.76 -29.23 -10.92
N VAL A 31 43.38 -28.03 -10.77
CA VAL A 31 44.78 -27.81 -11.08
C VAL A 31 45.70 -28.28 -9.93
N ALA A 32 45.29 -28.04 -8.68
CA ALA A 32 46.08 -28.35 -7.51
C ALA A 32 46.37 -29.87 -7.35
N VAL A 33 45.50 -30.73 -7.87
CA VAL A 33 45.69 -32.21 -7.84
C VAL A 33 46.89 -32.65 -8.68
N THR A 34 47.11 -32.01 -9.81
CA THR A 34 48.17 -32.42 -10.76
C THR A 34 49.43 -31.54 -10.67
N ALA A 35 49.31 -30.34 -10.11
CA ALA A 35 50.39 -29.36 -10.04
C ALA A 35 51.62 -29.83 -9.26
N PRO A 36 51.56 -30.54 -8.10
CA PRO A 36 52.72 -30.96 -7.36
C PRO A 36 53.70 -31.85 -8.19
N GLN A 37 53.14 -32.83 -8.93
CA GLN A 37 53.95 -33.70 -9.77
C GLN A 37 54.63 -32.95 -10.93
N ALA A 38 53.90 -32.01 -11.53
CA ALA A 38 54.45 -31.19 -12.61
C ALA A 38 55.55 -30.25 -12.11
N ILE A 39 55.43 -29.68 -10.91
CA ILE A 39 56.44 -28.81 -10.28
C ILE A 39 57.72 -29.62 -10.00
N LEU A 40 57.57 -30.82 -9.41
CA LEU A 40 58.71 -31.69 -9.10
C LEU A 40 59.48 -32.14 -10.37
N ARG A 41 58.78 -32.27 -11.51
CA ARG A 41 59.39 -32.61 -12.82
C ARG A 41 59.81 -31.38 -13.60
N ASN A 42 59.69 -30.18 -13.06
CA ASN A 42 59.93 -28.89 -13.72
C ASN A 42 59.22 -28.73 -15.07
N ASP A 43 58.01 -29.30 -15.16
CA ASP A 43 57.19 -29.30 -16.38
C ASP A 43 56.19 -28.14 -16.37
N SER A 44 56.70 -26.95 -16.67
CA SER A 44 55.86 -25.73 -16.77
C SER A 44 54.85 -25.80 -17.91
N TRP A 45 55.11 -26.58 -18.96
CA TRP A 45 54.18 -26.78 -20.07
C TRP A 45 52.93 -27.56 -19.65
N PHE A 46 53.09 -28.60 -18.86
CA PHE A 46 51.97 -29.36 -18.31
C PHE A 46 51.14 -28.51 -17.36
N LEU A 47 51.76 -27.68 -16.52
CA LEU A 47 51.06 -26.73 -15.67
C LEU A 47 50.21 -25.75 -16.50
N TYR A 48 50.81 -25.19 -17.57
CA TYR A 48 50.08 -24.31 -18.48
C TYR A 48 48.87 -25.01 -19.14
N GLN A 49 49.07 -26.23 -19.64
CA GLN A 49 47.98 -27.00 -20.22
C GLN A 49 46.88 -27.31 -19.23
N SER A 50 47.20 -27.60 -17.97
CA SER A 50 46.24 -27.81 -16.89
C SER A 50 45.43 -26.56 -16.59
N LEU A 51 46.07 -25.38 -16.52
CA LEU A 51 45.39 -24.10 -16.37
C LEU A 51 44.47 -23.79 -17.56
N LYS A 52 44.95 -24.07 -18.79
CA LYS A 52 44.14 -23.85 -20.01
C LYS A 52 42.93 -24.76 -20.08
N LYS A 53 43.08 -26.05 -19.77
CA LYS A 53 41.99 -27.01 -19.68
C LYS A 53 40.97 -26.60 -18.62
N MET A 54 41.41 -26.19 -17.45
CA MET A 54 40.55 -25.70 -16.37
C MET A 54 39.78 -24.47 -16.79
N ALA A 55 40.41 -23.52 -17.51
CA ALA A 55 39.73 -22.28 -17.95
C ALA A 55 38.63 -22.51 -19.03
N VAL A 56 38.76 -23.63 -19.78
CA VAL A 56 37.77 -24.06 -20.80
C VAL A 56 36.70 -24.99 -20.21
N TRP A 57 37.03 -25.62 -19.07
CA TRP A 57 36.13 -26.57 -18.41
C TRP A 57 34.99 -25.84 -17.71
N GLU A 58 33.75 -26.09 -18.16
CA GLU A 58 32.54 -25.57 -17.59
C GLU A 58 31.86 -26.67 -16.71
N PRO A 59 32.07 -26.68 -15.40
CA PRO A 59 31.42 -27.65 -14.53
C PRO A 59 29.93 -27.30 -14.41
N GLY A 60 29.06 -28.20 -14.88
CA GLY A 60 27.64 -28.16 -14.58
C GLY A 60 26.77 -27.24 -15.43
N GLY A 61 27.21 -26.91 -16.67
CA GLY A 61 26.30 -26.25 -17.66
C GLY A 61 25.94 -24.81 -17.38
N LEU A 62 26.65 -24.11 -16.48
CA LEU A 62 26.45 -22.72 -16.17
C LEU A 62 27.44 -21.86 -16.96
N GLN A 63 26.97 -21.35 -18.06
CA GLN A 63 27.70 -20.65 -19.14
C GLN A 63 28.43 -19.34 -18.76
N ASN A 64 28.46 -18.92 -17.48
CA ASN A 64 28.84 -17.54 -17.16
C ASN A 64 29.96 -17.35 -16.14
N THR A 65 30.78 -18.39 -15.83
CA THR A 65 31.88 -18.19 -14.89
C THR A 65 33.17 -17.88 -15.67
N LYS A 66 33.42 -16.58 -15.91
CA LYS A 66 34.60 -16.15 -16.63
C LYS A 66 35.83 -16.15 -15.72
N VAL A 67 36.77 -17.07 -15.97
CA VAL A 67 38.09 -17.05 -15.33
C VAL A 67 38.86 -15.83 -15.84
N MET A 68 39.18 -14.89 -14.95
CA MET A 68 39.93 -13.69 -15.26
C MET A 68 41.43 -14.01 -15.37
N THR A 69 41.91 -14.74 -14.37
CA THR A 69 43.32 -15.04 -14.22
C THR A 69 43.48 -16.39 -13.50
N ALA A 70 44.38 -17.19 -13.94
CA ALA A 70 44.82 -18.40 -13.24
C ALA A 70 46.30 -18.57 -13.37
N MET A 71 47.00 -18.91 -12.27
CA MET A 71 48.41 -19.02 -12.21
C MET A 71 48.86 -20.01 -11.15
N THR A 72 50.07 -20.53 -11.33
CA THR A 72 50.80 -21.31 -10.33
C THR A 72 52.10 -20.59 -9.99
N LEU A 73 52.32 -20.39 -8.69
CA LEU A 73 53.51 -19.70 -8.16
C LEU A 73 54.37 -20.67 -7.35
N ASP A 74 55.68 -20.46 -7.37
CA ASP A 74 56.64 -21.14 -6.50
C ASP A 74 56.62 -20.56 -5.06
N PRO A 75 57.37 -21.13 -4.10
CA PRO A 75 57.45 -20.63 -2.73
C PRO A 75 57.98 -19.19 -2.61
N GLU A 76 58.77 -18.73 -3.59
CA GLU A 76 59.35 -17.40 -3.69
C GLU A 76 58.40 -16.38 -4.39
N GLY A 77 57.22 -16.83 -4.86
CA GLY A 77 56.25 -16.03 -5.57
C GLY A 77 56.58 -15.81 -7.05
N ARG A 78 57.39 -16.68 -7.66
CA ARG A 78 57.68 -16.62 -9.09
C ARG A 78 56.66 -17.42 -9.87
N VAL A 79 56.28 -16.91 -11.04
CA VAL A 79 55.30 -17.54 -11.94
C VAL A 79 55.90 -18.82 -12.55
N LEU A 80 55.34 -19.97 -12.21
CA LEU A 80 55.63 -21.27 -12.83
C LEU A 80 54.78 -21.51 -14.07
N ALA A 81 53.51 -21.07 -14.04
CA ALA A 81 52.61 -21.07 -15.17
C ALA A 81 51.52 -19.99 -14.99
N HIS A 82 51.07 -19.41 -16.09
CA HIS A 82 50.02 -18.40 -16.11
C HIS A 82 49.11 -18.61 -17.31
N LEU A 83 47.80 -18.37 -17.17
CA LEU A 83 46.81 -18.55 -18.25
C LEU A 83 47.12 -17.65 -19.47
N LYS A 84 47.71 -16.47 -19.22
CA LYS A 84 48.18 -15.54 -20.26
C LYS A 84 49.71 -15.31 -20.10
N PRO A 85 50.55 -16.17 -20.69
CA PRO A 85 51.99 -16.07 -20.48
C PRO A 85 52.63 -14.79 -21.07
N LYS A 86 51.93 -14.14 -22.01
CA LYS A 86 52.40 -12.87 -22.61
C LYS A 86 52.32 -11.71 -21.59
N ASP A 87 51.34 -11.71 -20.72
CA ASP A 87 51.12 -10.66 -19.71
C ASP A 87 51.99 -10.92 -18.46
N HIS A 88 52.25 -12.21 -18.14
CA HIS A 88 53.02 -12.65 -16.98
C HIS A 88 54.00 -13.75 -17.39
N PRO A 89 55.23 -13.37 -17.78
CA PRO A 89 56.27 -14.33 -18.21
C PRO A 89 56.67 -15.30 -17.08
N LEU A 90 57.10 -16.49 -17.47
CA LEU A 90 57.66 -17.49 -16.57
C LEU A 90 58.86 -16.92 -15.79
N GLY A 91 58.93 -17.23 -14.50
CA GLY A 91 60.01 -16.76 -13.61
C GLY A 91 59.82 -15.32 -13.09
N LEU A 92 58.82 -14.57 -13.61
CA LEU A 92 58.52 -13.25 -13.08
C LEU A 92 58.07 -13.35 -11.62
N ARG A 93 58.71 -12.60 -10.73
CA ARG A 93 58.29 -12.52 -9.34
C ARG A 93 57.08 -11.54 -9.22
N LEU A 94 55.96 -12.08 -8.88
CA LEU A 94 54.78 -11.26 -8.61
C LEU A 94 54.88 -10.66 -7.21
N ARG A 95 54.85 -9.33 -7.15
CA ARG A 95 54.66 -8.63 -5.88
C ARG A 95 53.16 -8.67 -5.56
N ALA A 96 52.84 -9.08 -4.34
CA ALA A 96 51.45 -8.97 -3.85
C ALA A 96 50.99 -7.51 -3.94
N SER A 97 49.77 -7.29 -4.42
CA SER A 97 49.25 -5.93 -4.67
C SER A 97 48.78 -5.23 -3.38
N ASN A 98 48.44 -5.99 -2.34
CA ASN A 98 47.90 -5.51 -1.08
C ASN A 98 48.35 -6.37 0.10
N ASP A 99 48.36 -5.79 1.30
CA ASP A 99 48.66 -6.49 2.56
C ASP A 99 47.70 -7.68 2.80
N GLU A 100 46.43 -7.58 2.36
CA GLU A 100 45.43 -8.66 2.42
C GLU A 100 45.84 -9.88 1.57
N GLU A 101 46.47 -9.66 0.40
CA GLU A 101 46.93 -10.71 -0.47
C GLU A 101 48.14 -11.44 0.15
N ILE A 102 49.02 -10.71 0.82
CA ILE A 102 50.17 -11.29 1.56
C ILE A 102 49.64 -12.14 2.73
N ALA A 103 48.70 -11.58 3.53
CA ALA A 103 48.10 -12.28 4.66
C ALA A 103 47.37 -13.55 4.23
N LEU A 104 46.69 -13.51 3.07
CA LEU A 104 45.99 -14.68 2.51
C LEU A 104 46.98 -15.79 2.11
N LEU A 105 48.07 -15.44 1.44
CA LEU A 105 49.08 -16.39 1.03
C LEU A 105 49.80 -17.05 2.23
N GLU A 106 50.10 -16.27 3.26
CA GLU A 106 50.68 -16.78 4.51
C GLU A 106 49.69 -17.62 5.28
N ALA A 107 48.43 -17.20 5.35
CA ALA A 107 47.36 -17.99 5.99
C ALA A 107 47.06 -19.30 5.25
N ALA A 108 47.10 -19.30 3.92
CA ALA A 108 46.93 -20.53 3.13
C ALA A 108 48.11 -21.50 3.35
N LYS A 109 49.35 -20.95 3.37
CA LYS A 109 50.57 -21.71 3.63
C LYS A 109 50.58 -22.33 5.03
N SER A 110 50.24 -21.55 6.07
CA SER A 110 50.28 -22.00 7.45
C SER A 110 49.14 -22.98 7.79
N ALA A 111 47.94 -22.72 7.29
CA ALA A 111 46.76 -23.56 7.56
C ALA A 111 46.71 -24.83 6.68
N ARG A 112 47.56 -24.95 5.65
CA ARG A 112 47.52 -26.02 4.63
C ARG A 112 46.14 -26.21 3.97
N THR A 113 45.31 -25.19 3.99
CA THR A 113 43.91 -25.22 3.48
C THR A 113 43.72 -24.20 2.39
N ALA A 114 42.75 -24.46 1.52
CA ALA A 114 42.30 -23.51 0.53
C ALA A 114 41.72 -22.27 1.21
N LYS A 115 41.99 -21.10 0.68
CA LYS A 115 41.42 -19.82 1.13
C LYS A 115 40.79 -19.09 -0.04
N VAL A 116 39.77 -18.31 0.26
CA VAL A 116 39.08 -17.46 -0.70
C VAL A 116 39.18 -16.02 -0.25
N LEU A 117 39.49 -15.14 -1.21
CA LEU A 117 39.48 -13.68 -1.03
C LEU A 117 38.54 -13.07 -2.00
N GLU A 118 37.72 -12.14 -1.51
CA GLU A 118 36.94 -11.24 -2.35
C GLU A 118 37.69 -9.93 -2.53
N GLY A 119 37.87 -9.49 -3.77
CA GLY A 119 38.56 -8.26 -4.07
C GLY A 119 37.79 -7.37 -5.05
N ASN A 120 37.96 -6.06 -4.88
CA ASN A 120 37.46 -5.08 -5.84
C ASN A 120 38.55 -4.79 -6.87
N GLY A 121 38.34 -5.21 -8.11
CA GLY A 121 39.24 -4.89 -9.22
C GLY A 121 39.10 -3.43 -9.70
N VAL A 122 40.06 -2.98 -10.48
CA VAL A 122 40.03 -1.65 -11.10
C VAL A 122 38.80 -1.53 -12.00
N GLY A 123 37.97 -0.49 -11.78
CA GLY A 123 36.77 -0.19 -12.58
C GLY A 123 35.53 -0.97 -12.16
N ALA A 124 35.24 -1.15 -10.86
CA ALA A 124 34.05 -1.80 -10.30
C ALA A 124 33.84 -3.28 -10.71
N ARG A 125 34.88 -3.94 -11.23
CA ARG A 125 34.87 -5.37 -11.54
C ARG A 125 35.34 -6.16 -10.33
N GLY A 126 34.42 -6.56 -9.46
CA GLY A 126 34.74 -7.46 -8.36
C GLY A 126 35.23 -8.83 -8.87
N PHE A 127 36.02 -9.48 -8.07
CA PHE A 127 36.50 -10.84 -8.35
C PHE A 127 36.53 -11.67 -7.06
N ILE A 128 36.40 -12.97 -7.22
CA ILE A 128 36.66 -13.94 -6.17
C ILE A 128 37.94 -14.66 -6.53
N GLU A 129 38.86 -14.70 -5.62
CA GLU A 129 40.15 -15.37 -5.77
C GLU A 129 40.25 -16.58 -4.85
N ALA A 130 40.42 -17.75 -5.42
CA ALA A 130 40.73 -18.97 -4.69
C ALA A 130 42.25 -19.21 -4.70
N VAL A 131 42.80 -19.44 -3.53
CA VAL A 131 44.24 -19.77 -3.33
C VAL A 131 44.32 -21.12 -2.68
N ILE A 132 45.06 -22.03 -3.34
CA ILE A 132 45.28 -23.40 -2.84
C ILE A 132 46.76 -23.63 -2.70
N PRO A 133 47.28 -23.90 -1.49
CA PRO A 133 48.65 -24.23 -1.27
C PRO A 133 48.98 -25.65 -1.78
N LEU A 134 50.13 -25.80 -2.42
CA LEU A 134 50.62 -27.03 -2.99
C LEU A 134 51.69 -27.62 -2.08
N PHE A 135 51.54 -28.88 -1.71
CA PHE A 135 52.50 -29.62 -0.91
C PHE A 135 52.85 -30.94 -1.58
N SER A 136 54.08 -31.40 -1.40
CA SER A 136 54.46 -32.78 -1.62
C SER A 136 55.05 -33.27 -0.32
N ASP A 137 54.43 -34.27 0.30
CA ASP A 137 54.67 -34.67 1.67
C ASP A 137 54.62 -33.48 2.64
N GLU A 138 55.71 -33.06 3.24
CA GLU A 138 55.74 -31.89 4.13
C GLU A 138 56.31 -30.64 3.45
N LYS A 139 56.85 -30.75 2.23
CA LYS A 139 57.48 -29.63 1.53
C LYS A 139 56.45 -28.77 0.83
N PHE A 140 56.47 -27.46 1.13
CA PHE A 140 55.67 -26.47 0.41
C PHE A 140 56.31 -26.23 -0.98
N LEU A 141 55.49 -26.41 -2.02
CA LEU A 141 55.91 -26.30 -3.43
C LEU A 141 55.43 -25.02 -4.09
N GLY A 142 54.49 -24.30 -3.48
CA GLY A 142 53.92 -23.10 -4.04
C GLY A 142 52.39 -22.99 -3.87
N VAL A 143 51.75 -22.22 -4.70
CA VAL A 143 50.29 -21.99 -4.65
C VAL A 143 49.68 -21.97 -6.04
N VAL A 144 48.45 -22.45 -6.15
CA VAL A 144 47.58 -22.21 -7.30
C VAL A 144 46.63 -21.07 -6.93
N ARG A 145 46.51 -20.09 -7.81
CA ARG A 145 45.63 -18.93 -7.69
C ARG A 145 44.67 -18.87 -8.88
N VAL A 146 43.37 -18.80 -8.62
CA VAL A 146 42.34 -18.67 -9.65
C VAL A 146 41.46 -17.51 -9.29
N ARG A 147 41.34 -16.53 -10.19
CA ARG A 147 40.45 -15.37 -10.08
C ARG A 147 39.26 -15.54 -11.04
N VAL A 148 38.08 -15.38 -10.50
CA VAL A 148 36.79 -15.47 -11.23
C VAL A 148 36.09 -14.13 -11.16
N SER A 149 35.51 -13.70 -12.27
CA SER A 149 34.75 -12.44 -12.34
C SER A 149 33.41 -12.55 -11.66
N THR A 150 33.06 -11.58 -10.83
CA THR A 150 31.68 -11.43 -10.27
C THR A 150 30.77 -10.62 -11.18
N TYR A 151 31.31 -10.07 -12.28
CA TYR A 151 30.56 -9.11 -13.14
C TYR A 151 29.30 -9.70 -13.77
N GLU A 152 29.36 -10.91 -14.30
CA GLU A 152 28.22 -11.56 -14.94
C GLU A 152 27.12 -11.84 -13.92
N VAL A 153 27.50 -12.25 -12.72
CA VAL A 153 26.57 -12.48 -11.60
C VAL A 153 25.92 -11.18 -11.16
N TYR A 154 26.70 -10.10 -11.10
CA TYR A 154 26.16 -8.78 -10.77
C TYR A 154 25.13 -8.31 -11.81
N LEU A 155 25.38 -8.49 -13.11
CA LEU A 155 24.43 -8.16 -14.17
C LEU A 155 23.15 -9.00 -14.07
N GLN A 156 23.29 -10.29 -13.78
CA GLN A 156 22.15 -11.18 -13.61
C GLN A 156 21.32 -10.79 -12.38
N ALA A 157 21.98 -10.50 -11.26
CA ALA A 157 21.31 -10.02 -10.04
C ALA A 157 20.59 -8.68 -10.28
N GLN A 158 21.19 -7.75 -11.02
CA GLN A 158 20.52 -6.48 -11.39
C GLN A 158 19.25 -6.71 -12.23
N ARG A 159 19.31 -7.60 -13.22
CA ARG A 159 18.13 -7.92 -14.05
C ARG A 159 17.02 -8.54 -13.21
N SER A 160 17.34 -9.49 -12.35
CA SER A 160 16.37 -10.09 -11.43
C SER A 160 15.77 -9.06 -10.48
N ALA A 161 16.60 -8.18 -9.91
CA ALA A 161 16.14 -7.10 -9.03
C ALA A 161 15.19 -6.13 -9.75
N LEU A 162 15.50 -5.72 -10.98
CA LEU A 162 14.64 -4.86 -11.79
C LEU A 162 13.29 -5.51 -12.10
N LEU A 163 13.26 -6.81 -12.40
CA LEU A 163 12.02 -7.56 -12.63
C LEU A 163 11.16 -7.63 -11.35
N VAL A 164 11.77 -7.94 -10.20
CA VAL A 164 11.07 -7.99 -8.91
C VAL A 164 10.51 -6.62 -8.54
N ILE A 165 11.30 -5.55 -8.69
CA ILE A 165 10.86 -4.18 -8.43
C ILE A 165 9.73 -3.80 -9.38
N GLY A 166 9.87 -4.05 -10.68
CA GLY A 166 8.84 -3.77 -11.68
C GLY A 166 7.52 -4.47 -11.39
N LEU A 167 7.58 -5.77 -11.04
CA LEU A 167 6.39 -6.54 -10.67
C LEU A 167 5.73 -5.99 -9.39
N THR A 168 6.55 -5.66 -8.39
CA THR A 168 6.03 -5.09 -7.13
C THR A 168 5.33 -3.76 -7.36
N VAL A 169 5.93 -2.85 -8.15
CA VAL A 169 5.32 -1.56 -8.50
C VAL A 169 4.01 -1.77 -9.28
N ALA A 170 4.00 -2.69 -10.25
CA ALA A 170 2.79 -3.01 -11.01
C ALA A 170 1.66 -3.53 -10.11
N LEU A 171 1.95 -4.42 -9.15
CA LEU A 171 0.97 -4.92 -8.18
C LEU A 171 0.44 -3.81 -7.26
N VAL A 172 1.30 -2.90 -6.80
CA VAL A 172 0.88 -1.76 -5.96
C VAL A 172 -0.05 -0.82 -6.75
N ILE A 173 0.30 -0.52 -8.01
CA ILE A 173 -0.54 0.31 -8.88
C ILE A 173 -1.90 -0.36 -9.12
N LEU A 174 -1.90 -1.64 -9.49
CA LEU A 174 -3.12 -2.41 -9.73
C LEU A 174 -4.01 -2.47 -8.47
N GLY A 175 -3.42 -2.75 -7.31
CA GLY A 175 -4.12 -2.75 -6.03
C GLY A 175 -4.72 -1.39 -5.67
N SER A 176 -3.98 -0.30 -5.93
CA SER A 176 -4.45 1.06 -5.69
C SER A 176 -5.62 1.45 -6.60
N ILE A 177 -5.53 1.09 -7.88
CA ILE A 177 -6.62 1.32 -8.86
C ILE A 177 -7.85 0.51 -8.45
N SER A 178 -7.69 -0.78 -8.15
CA SER A 178 -8.80 -1.66 -7.69
C SER A 178 -9.45 -1.13 -6.43
N GLY A 179 -8.65 -0.73 -5.43
CA GLY A 179 -9.15 -0.12 -4.19
C GLY A 179 -9.92 1.18 -4.43
N ALA A 180 -9.43 2.04 -5.33
CA ALA A 180 -10.12 3.27 -5.70
C ALA A 180 -11.46 3.00 -6.42
N VAL A 181 -11.50 2.00 -7.30
CA VAL A 181 -12.73 1.58 -7.99
C VAL A 181 -13.74 1.03 -7.00
N ILE A 182 -13.34 0.11 -6.13
CA ILE A 182 -14.22 -0.46 -5.09
C ILE A 182 -14.74 0.64 -4.16
N SER A 183 -13.86 1.54 -3.70
CA SER A 183 -14.24 2.66 -2.83
C SER A 183 -15.30 3.56 -3.48
N ARG A 184 -15.11 3.90 -4.77
CA ARG A 184 -16.04 4.78 -5.50
C ARG A 184 -17.36 4.09 -5.87
N ARG A 185 -17.30 2.81 -6.28
CA ARG A 185 -18.47 2.09 -6.76
C ARG A 185 -19.30 1.46 -5.65
N MET A 186 -18.69 1.05 -4.55
CA MET A 186 -19.39 0.34 -3.47
C MET A 186 -19.43 1.12 -2.15
N VAL A 187 -18.25 1.53 -1.64
CA VAL A 187 -18.19 2.10 -0.28
C VAL A 187 -18.88 3.46 -0.19
N LYS A 188 -18.62 4.37 -1.12
CA LYS A 188 -19.22 5.72 -1.09
C LYS A 188 -20.74 5.71 -1.19
N PRO A 189 -21.39 4.99 -2.13
CA PRO A 189 -22.85 4.91 -2.20
C PRO A 189 -23.48 4.32 -0.93
N LEU A 190 -22.91 3.22 -0.41
CA LEU A 190 -23.41 2.61 0.84
C LEU A 190 -23.32 3.58 2.03
N THR A 191 -22.22 4.30 2.14
CA THR A 191 -22.06 5.31 3.20
C THR A 191 -23.06 6.46 3.03
N ALA A 192 -23.31 6.90 1.79
CA ALA A 192 -24.32 7.92 1.51
C ALA A 192 -25.75 7.47 1.91
N MET A 193 -26.13 6.23 1.57
CA MET A 193 -27.42 5.65 1.99
C MET A 193 -27.52 5.56 3.52
N THR A 194 -26.47 5.09 4.19
CA THR A 194 -26.43 5.00 5.66
C THR A 194 -26.61 6.39 6.29
N ASN A 195 -25.91 7.40 5.78
CA ASN A 195 -26.05 8.76 6.26
C ASN A 195 -27.46 9.33 6.00
N GLY A 196 -28.05 9.03 4.83
CA GLY A 196 -29.42 9.38 4.50
C GLY A 196 -30.44 8.74 5.46
N LEU A 197 -30.28 7.45 5.80
CA LEU A 197 -31.13 6.77 6.80
C LEU A 197 -31.01 7.42 8.18
N HIS A 198 -29.82 7.86 8.57
CA HIS A 198 -29.64 8.61 9.81
C HIS A 198 -30.36 9.98 9.75
N ALA A 199 -30.36 10.66 8.62
CA ALA A 199 -31.12 11.92 8.42
C ALA A 199 -32.64 11.70 8.52
N VAL A 200 -33.12 10.62 7.91
CA VAL A 200 -34.55 10.20 8.07
C VAL A 200 -34.91 10.03 9.54
N ARG A 201 -34.10 9.31 10.31
CA ARG A 201 -34.31 9.07 11.74
C ARG A 201 -34.33 10.38 12.55
N ARG A 202 -33.58 11.41 12.14
CA ARG A 202 -33.61 12.74 12.78
C ARG A 202 -34.74 13.64 12.29
N GLY A 203 -35.50 13.19 11.29
CA GLY A 203 -36.56 13.99 10.68
C GLY A 203 -36.08 15.05 9.68
N GLU A 204 -34.82 15.01 9.27
CA GLU A 204 -34.15 15.95 8.34
C GLU A 204 -34.33 15.51 6.88
N LEU A 205 -35.56 15.32 6.42
CA LEU A 205 -35.87 14.74 5.10
C LEU A 205 -35.46 15.64 3.92
N THR A 206 -35.40 16.95 4.12
CA THR A 206 -35.02 17.91 3.07
C THR A 206 -33.52 17.93 2.75
N THR A 207 -32.69 17.33 3.60
CA THR A 207 -31.22 17.29 3.43
C THR A 207 -30.73 16.01 2.76
N ILE A 208 -31.63 15.07 2.41
CA ILE A 208 -31.23 13.80 1.79
C ILE A 208 -30.92 14.05 0.31
N ALA A 209 -29.62 14.06 -0.02
CA ALA A 209 -29.21 14.12 -1.42
C ALA A 209 -29.43 12.75 -2.11
N PRO A 210 -29.90 12.72 -3.35
CA PRO A 210 -30.11 11.49 -4.08
C PRO A 210 -28.76 10.77 -4.30
N VAL A 211 -28.73 9.48 -3.99
CA VAL A 211 -27.57 8.62 -4.19
C VAL A 211 -27.48 8.25 -5.68
N ARG A 212 -26.43 8.72 -6.35
CA ARG A 212 -26.20 8.42 -7.76
C ARG A 212 -25.34 7.17 -7.88
N VAL A 213 -25.90 6.12 -8.47
CA VAL A 213 -25.19 4.91 -8.86
C VAL A 213 -25.43 4.69 -10.35
N HIS A 214 -24.37 4.43 -11.09
CA HIS A 214 -24.42 4.33 -12.56
C HIS A 214 -24.57 2.88 -13.05
N ASP A 215 -24.49 1.91 -12.14
CA ASP A 215 -24.48 0.50 -12.50
C ASP A 215 -25.89 -0.12 -12.36
N ASN A 216 -26.25 -1.00 -13.30
CA ASN A 216 -27.51 -1.74 -13.32
C ASN A 216 -27.42 -3.02 -12.46
N ASP A 217 -26.57 -2.99 -11.42
CA ASP A 217 -26.36 -4.07 -10.48
C ASP A 217 -27.29 -3.98 -9.26
N GLU A 218 -27.11 -4.85 -8.28
CA GLU A 218 -27.90 -4.89 -7.04
C GLU A 218 -27.76 -3.60 -6.23
N LEU A 219 -26.60 -2.96 -6.30
CA LEU A 219 -26.34 -1.70 -5.62
C LEU A 219 -27.08 -0.53 -6.28
N GLY A 220 -27.16 -0.54 -7.62
CA GLY A 220 -27.95 0.41 -8.39
C GLY A 220 -29.44 0.31 -8.08
N LYS A 221 -29.98 -0.92 -8.01
CA LYS A 221 -31.37 -1.18 -7.61
C LYS A 221 -31.64 -0.71 -6.18
N LEU A 222 -30.73 -1.01 -5.26
CA LEU A 222 -30.85 -0.56 -3.87
C LEU A 222 -30.85 0.97 -3.75
N ALA A 223 -29.98 1.65 -4.52
CA ALA A 223 -29.93 3.11 -4.55
C ALA A 223 -31.23 3.72 -5.10
N ALA A 224 -31.79 3.13 -6.15
CA ALA A 224 -33.07 3.58 -6.73
C ALA A 224 -34.21 3.46 -5.71
N THR A 225 -34.35 2.28 -5.09
CA THR A 225 -35.37 2.05 -4.05
C THR A 225 -35.18 2.98 -2.84
N PHE A 226 -33.94 3.23 -2.43
CA PHE A 226 -33.63 4.18 -1.35
C PHE A 226 -34.09 5.61 -1.72
N ASN A 227 -33.78 6.06 -2.93
CA ASN A 227 -34.17 7.39 -3.41
C ASN A 227 -35.69 7.53 -3.50
N GLU A 228 -36.38 6.52 -4.00
CA GLU A 228 -37.84 6.47 -4.07
C GLU A 228 -38.45 6.56 -2.66
N MET A 229 -37.99 5.73 -1.73
CA MET A 229 -38.41 5.80 -0.33
C MET A 229 -38.19 7.18 0.31
N ALA A 230 -37.03 7.81 0.02
CA ALA A 230 -36.70 9.13 0.56
C ALA A 230 -37.67 10.21 0.05
N VAL A 231 -38.09 10.15 -1.23
CA VAL A 231 -39.08 11.06 -1.83
C VAL A 231 -40.47 10.83 -1.20
N GLU A 232 -40.91 9.59 -1.12
CA GLU A 232 -42.22 9.26 -0.52
C GLU A 232 -42.33 9.73 0.94
N LEU A 233 -41.27 9.55 1.74
CA LEU A 233 -41.23 10.01 3.12
C LEU A 233 -41.29 11.54 3.22
N ALA A 234 -40.61 12.25 2.32
CA ALA A 234 -40.61 13.71 2.28
C ALA A 234 -42.04 14.24 1.92
N GLU A 235 -42.70 13.64 0.94
CA GLU A 235 -44.09 13.97 0.55
C GLU A 235 -45.05 13.68 1.69
N LYS A 236 -44.93 12.52 2.32
CA LYS A 236 -45.81 12.17 3.47
C LYS A 236 -45.68 13.18 4.61
N LYS A 237 -44.45 13.56 4.96
CA LYS A 237 -44.21 14.56 6.01
C LYS A 237 -44.83 15.93 5.66
N MET A 238 -44.69 16.37 4.41
CA MET A 238 -45.28 17.61 3.95
C MET A 238 -46.84 17.58 4.06
N LEU A 239 -47.46 16.45 3.70
CA LEU A 239 -48.88 16.25 3.85
C LEU A 239 -49.33 16.27 5.34
N GLU A 240 -48.57 15.60 6.21
CA GLU A 240 -48.84 15.62 7.66
C GLU A 240 -48.77 17.06 8.24
N GLU A 241 -47.77 17.84 7.83
CA GLU A 241 -47.63 19.24 8.23
C GLU A 241 -48.80 20.10 7.71
N GLN A 242 -49.24 19.91 6.46
CA GLN A 242 -50.41 20.61 5.90
C GLN A 242 -51.69 20.23 6.62
N MET A 243 -51.88 18.94 6.93
CA MET A 243 -53.04 18.47 7.70
C MET A 243 -53.06 19.09 9.09
N ALA A 244 -51.92 19.12 9.80
CA ALA A 244 -51.82 19.74 11.13
C ALA A 244 -52.19 21.24 11.11
N VAL A 245 -51.76 21.99 10.07
CA VAL A 245 -52.13 23.40 9.89
C VAL A 245 -53.64 23.52 9.62
N SER A 246 -54.20 22.66 8.73
CA SER A 246 -55.60 22.66 8.41
C SER A 246 -56.49 22.38 9.65
N GLU A 247 -56.10 21.38 10.46
CA GLU A 247 -56.81 21.05 11.71
C GLU A 247 -56.79 22.23 12.70
N LYS A 248 -55.67 22.94 12.81
CA LYS A 248 -55.61 24.15 13.64
C LYS A 248 -56.55 25.23 13.15
N LEU A 249 -56.61 25.45 11.83
CA LEU A 249 -57.51 26.44 11.24
C LEU A 249 -58.98 26.07 11.44
N VAL A 250 -59.36 24.80 11.26
CA VAL A 250 -60.74 24.31 11.53
C VAL A 250 -61.05 24.47 13.01
N SER A 251 -60.17 24.12 13.92
CA SER A 251 -60.41 24.30 15.37
C SER A 251 -60.58 25.76 15.74
N LEU A 252 -59.68 26.64 15.19
CA LEU A 252 -59.87 28.10 15.40
C LEU A 252 -61.19 28.65 14.86
N GLY A 253 -61.60 28.18 13.66
CA GLY A 253 -62.89 28.55 13.06
C GLY A 253 -64.05 28.16 13.95
N ARG A 254 -64.04 26.96 14.53
CA ARG A 254 -65.08 26.51 15.46
C ARG A 254 -65.11 27.35 16.74
N ILE A 255 -63.97 27.67 17.33
CA ILE A 255 -63.88 28.53 18.51
C ILE A 255 -64.41 29.94 18.18
N THR A 256 -63.94 30.51 17.06
CA THR A 256 -64.41 31.86 16.63
C THR A 256 -65.90 31.92 16.38
N ALA A 257 -66.53 30.92 15.73
CA ALA A 257 -67.90 30.81 15.51
C ALA A 257 -68.66 30.67 16.82
N GLY A 258 -68.15 29.88 17.78
CA GLY A 258 -68.72 29.76 19.12
C GLY A 258 -68.73 31.09 19.90
N VAL A 259 -67.60 31.79 19.91
CA VAL A 259 -67.45 33.10 20.55
C VAL A 259 -68.39 34.12 19.89
N ALA A 260 -68.48 34.17 18.55
CA ALA A 260 -69.37 35.07 17.84
C ALA A 260 -70.84 34.79 18.22
N HIS A 261 -71.27 33.53 18.35
CA HIS A 261 -72.62 33.17 18.75
C HIS A 261 -72.89 33.58 20.20
N GLU A 262 -71.99 33.34 21.13
CA GLU A 262 -72.15 33.74 22.52
C GLU A 262 -72.13 35.26 22.74
N VAL A 263 -71.47 36.06 21.92
CA VAL A 263 -71.49 37.53 21.95
C VAL A 263 -72.75 38.06 21.30
N ASN A 264 -73.18 37.48 20.16
CA ASN A 264 -74.40 37.96 19.47
C ASN A 264 -75.66 37.77 20.28
N ASN A 265 -75.73 36.70 21.10
CA ASN A 265 -76.95 36.43 21.93
C ASN A 265 -77.22 37.58 22.92
N PRO A 266 -76.35 37.99 23.81
CA PRO A 266 -76.57 39.11 24.71
C PRO A 266 -76.72 40.43 23.93
N LEU A 267 -75.99 40.61 22.83
CA LEU A 267 -76.04 41.80 22.00
C LEU A 267 -77.47 42.02 21.44
N ALA A 268 -78.09 40.94 20.92
CA ALA A 268 -79.47 41.00 20.46
C ALA A 268 -80.43 41.37 21.58
N GLY A 269 -80.23 40.83 22.79
CA GLY A 269 -80.99 41.21 23.98
C GLY A 269 -80.84 42.67 24.36
N LEU A 270 -79.62 43.19 24.34
CA LEU A 270 -79.30 44.59 24.58
C LEU A 270 -79.97 45.54 23.59
N LEU A 271 -79.86 45.19 22.27
CA LEU A 271 -80.57 45.97 21.24
C LEU A 271 -82.07 46.03 21.41
N ASN A 272 -82.71 44.92 21.78
CA ASN A 272 -84.14 44.88 22.09
C ASN A 272 -84.49 45.76 23.32
N CYS A 273 -83.67 45.72 24.36
CA CYS A 273 -83.90 46.60 25.51
C CYS A 273 -83.78 48.08 25.15
N ILE A 274 -82.79 48.46 24.36
CA ILE A 274 -82.57 49.82 23.87
C ILE A 274 -83.69 50.26 22.97
N ASP A 275 -84.20 49.39 22.09
CA ASP A 275 -85.34 49.74 21.19
C ASP A 275 -86.61 49.97 21.94
N ASN A 276 -86.87 49.14 22.97
CA ASN A 276 -88.07 49.36 23.85
C ASN A 276 -87.96 50.64 24.67
N LEU A 277 -86.82 50.97 25.25
CA LEU A 277 -86.60 52.21 25.95
C LEU A 277 -86.78 53.45 25.04
N LYS A 278 -86.36 53.37 23.78
CA LYS A 278 -86.56 54.44 22.80
C LYS A 278 -87.98 54.66 22.42
N LYS A 279 -88.84 53.62 22.43
CA LYS A 279 -90.27 53.69 22.14
C LYS A 279 -91.12 54.25 23.28
N HIS A 280 -90.61 54.13 24.53
CA HIS A 280 -91.28 54.60 25.74
C HIS A 280 -90.35 55.45 26.63
N PRO A 281 -89.88 56.66 26.21
CA PRO A 281 -88.80 57.41 26.86
C PRO A 281 -89.18 57.94 28.23
N ASP A 282 -90.52 58.14 28.54
CA ASP A 282 -90.99 58.70 29.79
C ASP A 282 -91.41 57.64 30.83
N ASP A 283 -91.33 56.38 30.49
CA ASP A 283 -91.72 55.25 31.37
C ASP A 283 -90.63 54.91 32.36
N LYS A 284 -90.71 55.47 33.57
CA LYS A 284 -89.73 55.25 34.63
C LYS A 284 -89.65 53.82 35.11
N GLU A 285 -90.72 53.09 35.15
CA GLU A 285 -90.81 51.70 35.59
C GLU A 285 -90.06 50.78 34.56
N MET A 286 -90.23 51.07 33.31
CA MET A 286 -89.51 50.37 32.23
C MET A 286 -88.00 50.67 32.28
N MET A 287 -87.64 51.89 32.58
CA MET A 287 -86.23 52.26 32.69
C MET A 287 -85.50 51.55 33.86
N GLU A 288 -86.13 51.50 35.03
CA GLU A 288 -85.66 50.78 36.21
C GLU A 288 -85.48 49.26 35.94
N ARG A 289 -86.37 48.70 35.13
CA ARG A 289 -86.31 47.28 34.77
C ARG A 289 -85.29 46.94 33.73
N TYR A 290 -85.08 47.79 32.72
CA TYR A 290 -84.11 47.47 31.62
C TYR A 290 -82.68 47.88 31.91
N LEU A 291 -82.36 48.88 32.73
CA LEU A 291 -80.98 49.28 33.07
C LEU A 291 -80.19 48.13 33.66
N PRO A 292 -80.65 47.33 34.63
CA PRO A 292 -79.89 46.17 35.13
C PRO A 292 -79.67 45.09 34.08
N LEU A 293 -80.64 44.92 33.12
CA LEU A 293 -80.48 43.95 32.04
C LEU A 293 -79.45 44.40 31.04
N LEU A 294 -79.33 45.70 30.77
CA LEU A 294 -78.27 46.25 29.93
C LEU A 294 -76.88 46.08 30.59
N ASP A 295 -76.74 46.37 31.89
CA ASP A 295 -75.53 46.20 32.61
C ASP A 295 -75.06 44.72 32.65
N ASN A 296 -75.99 43.81 32.96
CA ASN A 296 -75.71 42.38 32.96
C ASN A 296 -75.32 41.86 31.57
N GLY A 297 -76.01 42.33 30.52
CA GLY A 297 -75.67 41.93 29.14
C GLY A 297 -74.31 42.42 28.70
N LEU A 298 -73.94 43.68 29.01
CA LEU A 298 -72.61 44.24 28.75
C LEU A 298 -71.49 43.53 29.51
N ASN A 299 -71.69 43.24 30.79
CA ASN A 299 -70.75 42.51 31.61
C ASN A 299 -70.53 41.07 31.09
N ARG A 300 -71.58 40.43 30.56
CA ARG A 300 -71.49 39.13 29.95
C ARG A 300 -70.61 39.15 28.70
N ILE A 301 -70.82 40.15 27.81
CA ILE A 301 -69.98 40.31 26.61
C ILE A 301 -68.50 40.54 27.01
N LYS A 302 -68.24 41.41 28.01
CA LYS A 302 -66.92 41.72 28.53
C LYS A 302 -66.16 40.46 29.02
N ASN A 303 -66.94 39.52 29.62
CA ASN A 303 -66.31 38.27 30.14
C ASN A 303 -66.09 37.21 29.07
N ILE A 304 -66.67 37.32 27.88
CA ILE A 304 -66.50 36.42 26.75
C ILE A 304 -65.26 36.83 25.90
N VAL A 305 -65.01 38.13 25.77
CA VAL A 305 -63.92 38.74 25.01
C VAL A 305 -62.65 38.83 25.89
#